data_d65f625180505bf87adc2f0b5d2fd61c
#
_entry.id   d65f625180505bf87adc2f0b5d2fd61c
#
_cell.length_a   1.000
_cell.length_b   1.000
_cell.length_c   1.000
_cell.angle_alpha   90.00
_cell.angle_beta   90.00
_cell.angle_gamma   90.00
#
_symmetry.space_group_name_H-M   'P 1'
#
loop_
_entity.id
_entity.type
_entity.pdbx_description
1 polymer ?
#
loop_
_entity_poly.entity_id
_entity_poly.type
_entity_poly.pdbx_seq_one_letter_code
_entity_poly.pdbx_strand_id
1 'polypeptide(L)'
;MQNGYFQLVNAPGGYGLQIFQPKDGGADVNLQEVLNYLERESVPYDPMAIKKAILSGEDTVCFLERKDCPALEETYSIEVSQDNMQVILRFYPASQSGKRTTMDSVIRDLRYRNVVYGIQMNVLQDNFMSDGIYGTDLIVAKGKEPRHGTDASVRYYFNTDVHAQPTLKDDGTVDYFHLNMINPCRKGQLLAEIIPEDEGEYGITVQGAKIRPRQVKKAHLEFGHNIEISEDRKKLTSLVDGHVSLVEGKVFVSDVYEVENVDLSTGNIEFEGSVQVRGNVSSNFEIRAGGNVIISGVVEGACIEAGGNIIIARGMNGMAKGILKAGGNIVAKFLENATVSAGGYVNTESILHSNVTASTEIQVTGKRGFITGGHVRAGQRIEVKTLGATLGAPTVVEVGVDPEKKAEYMKLQKEISEIVKNIRSIQPILASFTEKKNRGVRFTPDQLNYIRNSAATMETQKKSLAEKNARMQELQMEFNPQEKAAVIVKGEVYPGTTIIIGDSSMQVKNTYQYCRFERIDGDVKATAI
;
A
#
# COMPACT_ATOMS: atom_id res chain seq x y z
N MET A 1 26.54 -28.52 -45.15
CA MET A 1 25.35 -29.23 -45.62
C MET A 1 25.15 -28.89 -47.09
N GLN A 2 25.20 -29.85 -48.03
CA GLN A 2 24.94 -29.62 -49.44
C GLN A 2 23.87 -30.63 -49.88
N ASN A 3 22.80 -30.13 -50.42
CA ASN A 3 21.73 -31.00 -50.95
C ASN A 3 22.21 -31.67 -52.25
N GLY A 4 21.60 -32.79 -52.55
CA GLY A 4 21.77 -33.42 -53.86
C GLY A 4 21.21 -32.48 -54.95
N TYR A 5 21.89 -32.51 -56.08
CA TYR A 5 21.52 -31.73 -57.27
C TYR A 5 21.77 -32.51 -58.53
N PHE A 6 21.37 -31.99 -59.67
CA PHE A 6 21.52 -32.66 -60.96
C PHE A 6 22.00 -31.69 -62.03
N GLN A 7 22.70 -32.22 -63.05
CA GLN A 7 23.29 -31.42 -64.14
C GLN A 7 23.23 -32.22 -65.45
N LEU A 8 22.94 -31.56 -66.54
CA LEU A 8 23.10 -32.18 -67.88
C LEU A 8 24.58 -32.14 -68.30
N VAL A 9 25.12 -33.33 -68.60
CA VAL A 9 26.53 -33.54 -68.94
C VAL A 9 26.68 -34.34 -70.23
N ASN A 10 27.82 -34.14 -70.91
CA ASN A 10 28.20 -35.02 -72.02
C ASN A 10 28.45 -36.44 -71.49
N ALA A 11 27.93 -37.44 -72.20
CA ALA A 11 28.11 -38.85 -71.89
C ALA A 11 28.62 -39.59 -73.13
N PRO A 12 29.30 -40.75 -73.02
CA PRO A 12 29.78 -41.51 -74.17
C PRO A 12 28.60 -41.87 -75.10
N GLY A 13 28.66 -41.29 -76.32
CA GLY A 13 27.61 -41.49 -77.33
C GLY A 13 26.40 -40.61 -77.29
N GLY A 14 26.41 -39.49 -76.48
CA GLY A 14 25.36 -38.49 -76.38
C GLY A 14 25.47 -37.67 -75.12
N TYR A 15 24.33 -37.43 -74.49
CA TYR A 15 24.30 -36.70 -73.19
C TYR A 15 23.41 -37.41 -72.17
N GLY A 16 23.61 -37.06 -70.91
CA GLY A 16 22.91 -37.65 -69.80
C GLY A 16 22.66 -36.64 -68.66
N LEU A 17 21.88 -37.08 -67.69
CA LEU A 17 21.67 -36.34 -66.46
C LEU A 17 22.58 -36.94 -65.38
N GLN A 18 23.54 -36.18 -64.90
CA GLN A 18 24.33 -36.55 -63.74
C GLN A 18 23.58 -36.17 -62.48
N ILE A 19 23.42 -37.12 -61.56
CA ILE A 19 22.85 -36.93 -60.22
C ILE A 19 24.03 -36.83 -59.24
N PHE A 20 24.12 -35.74 -58.52
CA PHE A 20 25.08 -35.54 -57.45
C PHE A 20 24.38 -35.80 -56.11
N GLN A 21 24.91 -36.71 -55.33
CA GLN A 21 24.36 -37.11 -54.05
C GLN A 21 24.60 -36.03 -52.97
N PRO A 22 23.71 -35.96 -51.96
CA PRO A 22 23.87 -35.00 -50.88
C PRO A 22 25.12 -35.25 -50.06
N LYS A 23 25.73 -34.19 -49.53
CA LYS A 23 26.89 -34.23 -48.61
C LYS A 23 26.55 -33.64 -47.27
N ASP A 24 27.20 -34.16 -46.22
CA ASP A 24 27.08 -33.65 -44.85
C ASP A 24 25.64 -33.57 -44.33
N GLY A 25 24.81 -34.58 -44.64
CA GLY A 25 23.41 -34.68 -44.20
C GLY A 25 22.44 -33.77 -44.96
N GLY A 26 22.76 -33.38 -46.20
CA GLY A 26 21.84 -32.71 -47.11
C GLY A 26 20.67 -33.58 -47.55
N ALA A 27 19.64 -33.00 -48.13
CA ALA A 27 18.44 -33.69 -48.67
C ALA A 27 18.74 -34.34 -50.02
N ASP A 28 18.14 -35.49 -50.29
CA ASP A 28 18.22 -36.17 -51.57
C ASP A 28 17.56 -35.35 -52.70
N VAL A 29 17.96 -35.63 -53.93
CA VAL A 29 17.37 -35.03 -55.14
C VAL A 29 15.90 -35.41 -55.24
N ASN A 30 15.03 -34.43 -55.37
CA ASN A 30 13.59 -34.64 -55.54
C ASN A 30 13.28 -35.06 -56.99
N LEU A 31 12.73 -36.25 -57.15
CA LEU A 31 12.36 -36.76 -58.47
C LEU A 31 11.42 -35.82 -59.24
N GLN A 32 10.40 -35.28 -58.60
CA GLN A 32 9.43 -34.41 -59.26
C GLN A 32 10.10 -33.10 -59.77
N GLU A 33 11.05 -32.59 -59.00
CA GLU A 33 11.84 -31.44 -59.40
C GLU A 33 12.67 -31.67 -60.65
N VAL A 34 13.33 -32.82 -60.71
CA VAL A 34 14.07 -33.27 -61.90
C VAL A 34 13.16 -33.36 -63.11
N LEU A 35 12.00 -34.05 -62.98
CA LEU A 35 11.04 -34.21 -64.06
C LEU A 35 10.52 -32.85 -64.54
N ASN A 36 10.13 -31.99 -63.65
CA ASN A 36 9.62 -30.63 -63.97
C ASN A 36 10.70 -29.78 -64.70
N TYR A 37 12.00 -29.93 -64.28
CA TYR A 37 13.10 -29.26 -64.95
C TYR A 37 13.28 -29.74 -66.38
N LEU A 38 13.32 -31.09 -66.58
CA LEU A 38 13.49 -31.66 -67.92
C LEU A 38 12.33 -31.35 -68.88
N GLU A 39 11.11 -31.37 -68.34
CA GLU A 39 9.90 -30.93 -69.11
C GLU A 39 9.99 -29.48 -69.56
N ARG A 40 10.34 -28.59 -68.63
CA ARG A 40 10.51 -27.17 -68.89
C ARG A 40 11.56 -26.92 -69.99
N GLU A 41 12.65 -27.62 -69.95
CA GLU A 41 13.76 -27.50 -70.93
C GLU A 41 13.54 -28.37 -72.18
N SER A 42 12.39 -29.02 -72.29
CA SER A 42 12.02 -29.90 -73.44
C SER A 42 13.05 -31.01 -73.72
N VAL A 43 13.65 -31.53 -72.64
CA VAL A 43 14.64 -32.62 -72.68
C VAL A 43 13.88 -33.97 -72.58
N PRO A 44 14.06 -34.92 -73.51
CA PRO A 44 13.44 -36.23 -73.41
C PRO A 44 14.01 -37.06 -72.25
N TYR A 45 13.19 -37.80 -71.56
CA TYR A 45 13.60 -38.55 -70.38
C TYR A 45 12.77 -39.80 -70.15
N ASP A 46 13.38 -40.76 -69.41
CA ASP A 46 12.65 -41.91 -68.83
C ASP A 46 12.56 -41.74 -67.30
N PRO A 47 11.33 -41.58 -66.77
CA PRO A 47 11.11 -41.37 -65.33
C PRO A 47 11.65 -42.53 -64.47
N MET A 48 11.60 -43.75 -64.97
CA MET A 48 12.04 -44.95 -64.21
C MET A 48 13.57 -45.00 -64.14
N ALA A 49 14.24 -44.67 -65.20
CA ALA A 49 15.70 -44.58 -65.22
C ALA A 49 16.24 -43.48 -64.28
N ILE A 50 15.60 -42.28 -64.26
CA ILE A 50 15.95 -41.22 -63.35
C ILE A 50 15.69 -41.60 -61.88
N LYS A 51 14.53 -42.19 -61.59
CA LYS A 51 14.22 -42.68 -60.24
C LYS A 51 15.26 -43.68 -59.75
N LYS A 52 15.69 -44.62 -60.60
CA LYS A 52 16.73 -45.59 -60.27
C LYS A 52 18.09 -44.92 -60.01
N ALA A 53 18.43 -43.89 -60.77
CA ALA A 53 19.66 -43.13 -60.60
C ALA A 53 19.67 -42.34 -59.26
N ILE A 54 18.55 -41.71 -58.90
CA ILE A 54 18.45 -41.03 -57.61
C ILE A 54 18.57 -42.00 -56.43
N LEU A 55 17.98 -43.20 -56.55
CA LEU A 55 18.00 -44.22 -55.48
C LEU A 55 19.32 -45.01 -55.42
N SER A 56 20.27 -44.82 -56.36
CA SER A 56 21.54 -45.55 -56.39
C SER A 56 22.46 -45.21 -55.20
N GLY A 57 22.31 -44.05 -54.60
CA GLY A 57 23.14 -43.58 -53.48
C GLY A 57 24.57 -43.16 -53.89
N GLU A 58 24.88 -43.15 -55.17
CA GLU A 58 26.18 -42.75 -55.73
C GLU A 58 26.00 -41.69 -56.83
N ASP A 59 27.02 -40.89 -57.08
CA ASP A 59 27.00 -39.94 -58.20
C ASP A 59 26.94 -40.69 -59.53
N THR A 60 25.78 -40.64 -60.19
CA THR A 60 25.48 -41.49 -61.35
C THR A 60 25.04 -40.66 -62.54
N VAL A 61 25.46 -41.02 -63.75
CA VAL A 61 24.98 -40.40 -65.00
C VAL A 61 23.88 -41.30 -65.60
N CYS A 62 22.66 -40.74 -65.71
CA CYS A 62 21.56 -41.35 -66.43
C CYS A 62 21.58 -40.88 -67.88
N PHE A 63 21.84 -41.81 -68.81
CA PHE A 63 21.87 -41.49 -70.23
C PHE A 63 20.44 -41.11 -70.73
N LEU A 64 20.35 -39.99 -71.50
CA LEU A 64 19.08 -39.47 -71.99
C LEU A 64 18.93 -39.62 -73.51
N GLU A 65 19.86 -39.13 -74.30
CA GLU A 65 19.72 -39.13 -75.77
C GLU A 65 21.10 -39.17 -76.49
N ARG A 66 21.11 -39.74 -77.74
CA ARG A 66 22.29 -39.82 -78.62
C ARG A 66 22.43 -38.51 -79.46
N LYS A 67 22.58 -37.38 -78.79
CA LYS A 67 22.82 -36.06 -79.40
C LYS A 67 23.83 -35.32 -78.56
N ASP A 68 24.32 -34.21 -79.10
CA ASP A 68 25.17 -33.30 -78.31
C ASP A 68 24.35 -32.72 -77.14
N CYS A 69 25.01 -32.51 -76.01
CA CYS A 69 24.37 -31.91 -74.85
C CYS A 69 23.88 -30.48 -75.19
N PRO A 70 22.59 -30.18 -75.01
CA PRO A 70 22.10 -28.86 -75.25
C PRO A 70 22.79 -27.84 -74.35
N ALA A 71 23.16 -26.65 -74.90
CA ALA A 71 23.76 -25.56 -74.14
C ALA A 71 22.65 -24.81 -73.35
N LEU A 72 22.27 -25.35 -72.19
CA LEU A 72 21.30 -24.71 -71.29
C LEU A 72 22.03 -23.85 -70.27
N GLU A 73 21.60 -22.59 -70.15
CA GLU A 73 22.17 -21.68 -69.18
C GLU A 73 21.71 -22.03 -67.73
N GLU A 74 22.47 -21.59 -66.74
CA GLU A 74 22.09 -21.70 -65.34
C GLU A 74 20.73 -21.00 -65.09
N THR A 75 19.81 -21.70 -64.49
CA THR A 75 18.49 -21.20 -64.17
C THR A 75 18.22 -21.18 -62.66
N TYR A 76 17.20 -20.49 -62.22
CA TYR A 76 16.79 -20.45 -60.83
C TYR A 76 15.27 -20.27 -60.70
N SER A 77 14.75 -20.77 -59.61
CA SER A 77 13.40 -20.45 -59.18
C SER A 77 13.44 -19.37 -58.13
N ILE A 78 12.46 -18.45 -58.19
CA ILE A 78 12.23 -17.43 -57.17
C ILE A 78 10.88 -17.69 -56.56
N GLU A 79 10.83 -17.94 -55.25
CA GLU A 79 9.63 -18.12 -54.49
C GLU A 79 9.55 -17.03 -53.40
N VAL A 80 8.43 -16.31 -53.38
CA VAL A 80 8.11 -15.33 -52.35
C VAL A 80 7.16 -16.02 -51.39
N SER A 81 7.46 -16.02 -50.09
CA SER A 81 6.60 -16.62 -49.07
C SER A 81 5.20 -15.94 -49.07
N GLN A 82 4.18 -16.69 -48.68
CA GLN A 82 2.78 -16.22 -48.68
C GLN A 82 2.57 -14.94 -47.83
N ASP A 83 3.35 -14.78 -46.77
CA ASP A 83 3.36 -13.61 -45.90
C ASP A 83 4.23 -12.44 -46.43
N ASN A 84 4.89 -12.64 -47.58
CA ASN A 84 5.84 -11.69 -48.17
C ASN A 84 7.01 -11.32 -47.24
N MET A 85 7.40 -12.23 -46.32
CA MET A 85 8.49 -11.97 -45.37
C MET A 85 9.82 -12.55 -45.81
N GLN A 86 9.81 -13.49 -46.75
CA GLN A 86 11.03 -14.12 -47.23
C GLN A 86 10.99 -14.32 -48.74
N VAL A 87 12.16 -14.30 -49.37
CA VAL A 87 12.34 -14.73 -50.75
C VAL A 87 13.38 -15.80 -50.79
N ILE A 88 13.00 -16.90 -51.36
CA ILE A 88 13.84 -18.09 -51.53
C ILE A 88 14.24 -18.20 -52.99
N LEU A 89 15.53 -18.38 -53.23
CA LEU A 89 16.12 -18.73 -54.52
C LEU A 89 16.62 -20.16 -54.48
N ARG A 90 16.36 -20.92 -55.53
CA ARG A 90 16.96 -22.24 -55.77
C ARG A 90 17.56 -22.27 -57.15
N PHE A 91 18.88 -22.51 -57.21
CA PHE A 91 19.64 -22.53 -58.44
C PHE A 91 19.74 -23.95 -59.02
N TYR A 92 19.67 -24.03 -60.36
CA TYR A 92 19.88 -25.23 -61.15
C TYR A 92 21.09 -25.00 -62.04
N PRO A 93 22.10 -25.88 -62.02
CA PRO A 93 23.36 -25.64 -62.73
C PRO A 93 23.18 -25.57 -64.26
N ALA A 94 24.01 -24.78 -64.90
CA ALA A 94 24.09 -24.79 -66.36
C ALA A 94 24.46 -26.20 -66.84
N SER A 95 24.03 -26.57 -68.04
CA SER A 95 24.60 -27.77 -68.68
C SER A 95 26.09 -27.63 -68.89
N GLN A 96 26.80 -28.71 -69.17
CA GLN A 96 28.25 -28.68 -69.32
C GLN A 96 28.72 -27.70 -70.42
N SER A 97 27.87 -27.41 -71.41
CA SER A 97 28.11 -26.45 -72.50
C SER A 97 27.44 -25.08 -72.26
N GLY A 98 26.68 -24.92 -71.16
CA GLY A 98 25.95 -23.71 -70.83
C GLY A 98 26.78 -22.68 -70.05
N LYS A 99 26.22 -21.50 -69.89
CA LYS A 99 26.84 -20.38 -69.15
C LYS A 99 26.17 -20.15 -67.81
N ARG A 100 26.91 -19.73 -66.83
CA ARG A 100 26.36 -19.29 -65.54
C ARG A 100 25.59 -17.96 -65.72
N THR A 101 24.53 -17.83 -64.95
CA THR A 101 23.79 -16.57 -64.81
C THR A 101 24.63 -15.52 -64.06
N THR A 102 24.24 -14.27 -64.13
CA THR A 102 24.94 -13.20 -63.44
C THR A 102 24.13 -12.70 -62.24
N MET A 103 24.83 -12.24 -61.20
CA MET A 103 24.21 -11.68 -60.02
C MET A 103 23.29 -10.50 -60.35
N ASP A 104 23.66 -9.66 -61.34
CA ASP A 104 22.85 -8.53 -61.80
C ASP A 104 21.51 -8.98 -62.42
N SER A 105 21.49 -10.13 -63.12
CA SER A 105 20.28 -10.74 -63.65
C SER A 105 19.34 -11.18 -62.52
N VAL A 106 19.85 -11.83 -61.50
CA VAL A 106 19.07 -12.25 -60.33
C VAL A 106 18.49 -11.01 -59.62
N ILE A 107 19.29 -9.97 -59.37
CA ILE A 107 18.85 -8.73 -58.73
C ILE A 107 17.76 -8.05 -59.55
N ARG A 108 17.86 -8.03 -60.87
CA ARG A 108 16.88 -7.47 -61.76
C ARG A 108 15.54 -8.21 -61.67
N ASP A 109 15.60 -9.55 -61.64
CA ASP A 109 14.41 -10.38 -61.55
C ASP A 109 13.74 -10.29 -60.19
N LEU A 110 14.50 -10.16 -59.10
CA LEU A 110 14.01 -9.87 -57.78
C LEU A 110 13.22 -8.53 -57.78
N ARG A 111 13.81 -7.49 -58.37
CA ARG A 111 13.18 -6.18 -58.50
C ARG A 111 11.92 -6.24 -59.37
N TYR A 112 11.95 -7.01 -60.47
CA TYR A 112 10.78 -7.21 -61.31
C TYR A 112 9.59 -7.83 -60.56
N ARG A 113 9.89 -8.69 -59.55
CA ARG A 113 8.92 -9.28 -58.64
C ARG A 113 8.58 -8.36 -57.45
N ASN A 114 8.94 -7.08 -57.50
CA ASN A 114 8.77 -6.08 -56.48
C ASN A 114 9.50 -6.41 -55.14
N VAL A 115 10.58 -7.16 -55.17
CA VAL A 115 11.43 -7.37 -53.99
C VAL A 115 12.40 -6.18 -53.86
N VAL A 116 12.07 -5.26 -52.91
CA VAL A 116 12.77 -3.98 -52.75
C VAL A 116 13.42 -3.81 -51.37
N TYR A 117 13.08 -4.68 -50.41
CA TYR A 117 13.57 -4.58 -49.04
C TYR A 117 14.23 -5.86 -48.57
N GLY A 118 15.31 -5.72 -47.77
CA GLY A 118 15.95 -6.80 -47.06
C GLY A 118 16.73 -7.78 -47.92
N ILE A 119 17.14 -7.39 -49.15
CA ILE A 119 17.95 -8.25 -50.04
C ILE A 119 19.30 -8.53 -49.37
N GLN A 120 19.63 -9.80 -49.20
CA GLN A 120 20.87 -10.26 -48.58
C GLN A 120 21.96 -10.42 -49.61
N MET A 121 22.65 -9.31 -49.93
CA MET A 121 23.68 -9.25 -50.95
C MET A 121 24.86 -10.18 -50.66
N ASN A 122 25.22 -10.42 -49.40
CA ASN A 122 26.26 -11.35 -48.98
C ASN A 122 25.92 -12.79 -49.42
N VAL A 123 24.69 -13.26 -49.22
CA VAL A 123 24.25 -14.61 -49.61
C VAL A 123 24.35 -14.80 -51.12
N LEU A 124 23.93 -13.76 -51.88
CA LEU A 124 24.08 -13.80 -53.33
C LEU A 124 25.55 -13.79 -53.74
N GLN A 125 26.39 -12.93 -53.16
CA GLN A 125 27.82 -12.87 -53.46
C GLN A 125 28.52 -14.21 -53.16
N ASP A 126 28.26 -14.83 -52.01
CA ASP A 126 28.85 -16.12 -51.62
C ASP A 126 28.51 -17.21 -52.61
N ASN A 127 27.25 -17.24 -53.13
CA ASN A 127 26.87 -18.21 -54.16
C ASN A 127 27.55 -17.98 -55.50
N PHE A 128 27.77 -16.73 -55.89
CA PHE A 128 28.43 -16.40 -57.18
C PHE A 128 29.94 -16.46 -57.13
N MET A 129 30.57 -16.27 -55.95
CA MET A 129 32.02 -16.40 -55.74
C MET A 129 32.46 -17.87 -55.56
N SER A 130 31.58 -18.76 -55.16
CA SER A 130 31.82 -20.20 -55.07
C SER A 130 31.51 -20.91 -56.39
N ASP A 131 31.73 -22.23 -56.43
CA ASP A 131 31.30 -23.09 -57.56
C ASP A 131 29.78 -23.18 -57.76
N GLY A 132 29.03 -22.45 -56.94
CA GLY A 132 27.55 -22.41 -56.90
C GLY A 132 26.97 -23.41 -55.88
N ILE A 133 25.93 -22.98 -55.19
CA ILE A 133 25.15 -23.82 -54.26
C ILE A 133 23.85 -24.21 -55.02
N TYR A 134 23.84 -25.45 -55.52
CA TYR A 134 22.70 -25.96 -56.30
C TYR A 134 21.79 -26.83 -55.47
N GLY A 135 20.52 -26.94 -55.88
CA GLY A 135 19.50 -27.82 -55.22
C GLY A 135 19.17 -27.39 -53.78
N THR A 136 19.61 -26.23 -53.34
CA THR A 136 19.45 -25.74 -51.99
C THR A 136 18.68 -24.42 -51.98
N ASP A 137 17.76 -24.27 -51.03
CA ASP A 137 16.96 -23.10 -50.85
C ASP A 137 17.78 -22.00 -50.15
N LEU A 138 18.06 -20.91 -50.85
CA LEU A 138 18.76 -19.77 -50.34
C LEU A 138 17.80 -18.63 -50.02
N ILE A 139 17.74 -18.21 -48.77
CA ILE A 139 16.96 -17.03 -48.38
C ILE A 139 17.74 -15.79 -48.80
N VAL A 140 17.30 -15.14 -49.88
CA VAL A 140 17.99 -13.98 -50.48
C VAL A 140 17.37 -12.63 -50.13
N ALA A 141 16.18 -12.64 -49.55
CA ALA A 141 15.63 -11.43 -48.98
C ALA A 141 14.79 -11.78 -47.73
N LYS A 142 14.83 -10.90 -46.73
CA LYS A 142 14.06 -11.07 -45.48
C LYS A 142 13.46 -9.75 -45.06
N GLY A 143 12.15 -9.76 -44.81
CA GLY A 143 11.40 -8.66 -44.20
C GLY A 143 11.79 -8.42 -42.75
N LYS A 144 11.34 -7.30 -42.19
CA LYS A 144 11.41 -6.98 -40.77
C LYS A 144 10.04 -7.23 -40.16
N GLU A 145 9.95 -8.13 -39.18
CA GLU A 145 8.72 -8.35 -38.41
C GLU A 145 8.33 -7.11 -37.58
N PRO A 146 7.05 -6.84 -37.37
CA PRO A 146 6.61 -5.75 -36.51
C PRO A 146 6.95 -6.08 -35.05
N ARG A 147 7.46 -5.09 -34.31
CA ARG A 147 7.59 -5.19 -32.85
C ARG A 147 6.24 -4.80 -32.24
N HIS A 148 5.56 -5.75 -31.61
CA HIS A 148 4.30 -5.48 -30.93
C HIS A 148 4.53 -4.64 -29.67
N GLY A 149 3.60 -3.72 -29.42
CA GLY A 149 3.60 -2.88 -28.23
C GLY A 149 2.91 -3.55 -27.04
N THR A 150 2.89 -2.84 -25.92
CA THR A 150 2.24 -3.26 -24.67
C THR A 150 1.08 -2.34 -24.33
N ASP A 151 0.01 -2.90 -23.79
CA ASP A 151 -1.16 -2.15 -23.37
C ASP A 151 -0.80 -1.20 -22.20
N ALA A 152 -1.45 -0.04 -22.12
CA ALA A 152 -1.36 0.83 -20.97
C ALA A 152 -1.91 0.13 -19.72
N SER A 153 -1.34 0.45 -18.56
CA SER A 153 -1.76 -0.11 -17.26
C SER A 153 -1.87 0.98 -16.21
N VAL A 154 -2.66 0.73 -15.16
CA VAL A 154 -2.77 1.61 -14.00
C VAL A 154 -1.95 1.03 -12.86
N ARG A 155 -1.06 1.83 -12.30
CA ARG A 155 -0.32 1.51 -11.09
C ARG A 155 -0.98 2.22 -9.91
N TYR A 156 -1.39 1.45 -8.90
CA TYR A 156 -1.90 1.95 -7.63
C TYR A 156 -0.79 1.99 -6.58
N TYR A 157 -0.78 3.02 -5.72
CA TYR A 157 0.18 3.22 -4.63
C TYR A 157 -0.42 2.92 -3.26
N PHE A 158 -1.49 2.16 -3.21
CA PHE A 158 -2.14 1.65 -2.02
C PHE A 158 -2.56 0.19 -2.24
N ASN A 159 -2.92 -0.50 -1.16
CA ASN A 159 -3.38 -1.88 -1.26
C ASN A 159 -4.77 -1.93 -1.89
N THR A 160 -4.88 -2.52 -3.08
CA THR A 160 -6.16 -2.67 -3.80
C THR A 160 -6.92 -3.93 -3.38
N ASP A 161 -6.25 -4.86 -2.70
CA ASP A 161 -6.82 -6.14 -2.25
C ASP A 161 -6.94 -6.13 -0.72
N VAL A 162 -8.02 -5.52 -0.23
CA VAL A 162 -8.27 -5.35 1.20
C VAL A 162 -8.97 -6.61 1.74
N HIS A 163 -8.22 -7.69 1.89
CA HIS A 163 -8.65 -8.85 2.67
C HIS A 163 -8.02 -8.78 4.07
N ALA A 164 -8.82 -9.07 5.09
CA ALA A 164 -8.35 -9.18 6.46
C ALA A 164 -7.24 -10.25 6.56
N GLN A 165 -5.99 -9.83 6.57
CA GLN A 165 -4.84 -10.70 6.79
C GLN A 165 -4.25 -10.41 8.17
N PRO A 166 -4.37 -11.36 9.11
CA PRO A 166 -3.74 -11.22 10.42
C PRO A 166 -2.22 -11.10 10.28
N THR A 167 -1.62 -10.22 11.04
CA THR A 167 -0.16 -10.01 11.02
C THR A 167 0.52 -11.09 11.86
N LEU A 168 1.59 -11.71 11.34
CA LEU A 168 2.47 -12.58 12.12
C LEU A 168 3.39 -11.70 12.96
N LYS A 169 3.42 -11.94 14.28
CA LYS A 169 4.41 -11.33 15.20
C LYS A 169 5.75 -12.03 15.07
N ASP A 170 6.82 -11.35 15.49
CA ASP A 170 8.18 -11.88 15.48
C ASP A 170 8.35 -13.16 16.32
N ASP A 171 7.44 -13.42 17.28
CA ASP A 171 7.38 -14.61 18.11
C ASP A 171 6.63 -15.80 17.47
N GLY A 172 6.14 -15.64 16.21
CA GLY A 172 5.40 -16.66 15.47
C GLY A 172 3.91 -16.75 15.83
N THR A 173 3.40 -15.89 16.73
CA THR A 173 1.97 -15.81 17.03
C THR A 173 1.24 -14.92 16.02
N VAL A 174 -0.05 -15.20 15.82
CA VAL A 174 -0.91 -14.45 14.88
C VAL A 174 -1.62 -13.32 15.64
N ASP A 175 -1.44 -12.10 15.18
CA ASP A 175 -2.15 -10.93 15.72
C ASP A 175 -3.47 -10.70 14.98
N TYR A 176 -4.58 -11.06 15.62
CA TYR A 176 -5.93 -10.86 15.10
C TYR A 176 -6.50 -9.46 15.38
N PHE A 177 -5.77 -8.59 16.10
CA PHE A 177 -6.21 -7.24 16.43
C PHE A 177 -5.77 -6.20 15.39
N HIS A 178 -4.71 -6.48 14.63
CA HIS A 178 -4.18 -5.59 13.59
C HIS A 178 -4.33 -6.24 12.21
N LEU A 179 -5.44 -5.96 11.53
CA LEU A 179 -5.82 -6.60 10.26
C LEU A 179 -5.43 -5.79 9.01
N ASN A 180 -4.79 -4.63 9.17
CA ASN A 180 -4.34 -3.75 8.07
C ASN A 180 -5.40 -3.45 7.00
N MET A 181 -6.65 -3.31 7.40
CA MET A 181 -7.79 -3.04 6.50
C MET A 181 -7.89 -1.58 6.06
N ILE A 182 -7.06 -0.71 6.62
CA ILE A 182 -7.07 0.73 6.33
C ILE A 182 -5.87 1.08 5.46
N ASN A 183 -6.15 1.77 4.35
CA ASN A 183 -5.13 2.40 3.52
C ASN A 183 -5.09 3.90 3.82
N PRO A 184 -4.29 4.36 4.79
CA PRO A 184 -4.21 5.78 5.10
C PRO A 184 -3.54 6.53 3.95
N CYS A 185 -4.03 7.71 3.64
CA CYS A 185 -3.41 8.62 2.70
C CYS A 185 -3.42 10.06 3.23
N ARG A 186 -2.46 10.85 2.78
CA ARG A 186 -2.32 12.27 3.14
C ARG A 186 -2.70 13.16 1.97
N LYS A 187 -3.13 14.37 2.28
CA LYS A 187 -3.36 15.41 1.29
C LYS A 187 -2.12 15.62 0.41
N GLY A 188 -2.32 15.61 -0.93
CA GLY A 188 -1.26 15.73 -1.92
C GLY A 188 -0.51 14.42 -2.22
N GLN A 189 -0.86 13.30 -1.59
CA GLN A 189 -0.24 12.01 -1.85
C GLN A 189 -0.69 11.46 -3.22
N LEU A 190 0.26 10.93 -4.00
CA LEU A 190 -0.02 10.23 -5.25
C LEU A 190 -0.68 8.88 -4.94
N LEU A 191 -1.85 8.63 -5.55
CA LEU A 191 -2.65 7.43 -5.31
C LEU A 191 -2.59 6.44 -6.48
N ALA A 192 -2.59 6.94 -7.70
CA ALA A 192 -2.52 6.11 -8.90
C ALA A 192 -1.89 6.87 -10.06
N GLU A 193 -1.25 6.14 -10.98
CA GLU A 193 -0.74 6.69 -12.24
C GLU A 193 -0.94 5.73 -13.41
N ILE A 194 -1.07 6.28 -14.61
CA ILE A 194 -1.08 5.52 -15.87
C ILE A 194 0.36 5.30 -16.32
N ILE A 195 0.72 4.04 -16.52
CA ILE A 195 1.88 3.65 -17.32
C ILE A 195 1.41 3.65 -18.77
N PRO A 196 1.95 4.54 -19.62
CA PRO A 196 1.47 4.69 -21.00
C PRO A 196 1.71 3.41 -21.81
N GLU A 197 0.89 3.25 -22.83
CA GLU A 197 1.07 2.20 -23.82
C GLU A 197 2.35 2.40 -24.64
N ASP A 198 2.96 1.31 -25.08
CA ASP A 198 3.97 1.29 -26.13
C ASP A 198 3.27 0.90 -27.45
N GLU A 199 3.27 1.76 -28.44
CA GLU A 199 2.65 1.50 -29.74
C GLU A 199 3.39 0.44 -30.58
N GLY A 200 4.62 0.10 -30.20
CA GLY A 200 5.46 -0.80 -30.96
C GLY A 200 6.05 -0.17 -32.23
N GLU A 201 6.58 -1.00 -33.13
CA GLU A 201 7.22 -0.56 -34.37
C GLU A 201 6.63 -1.29 -35.57
N TYR A 202 6.48 -0.59 -36.68
CA TYR A 202 6.05 -1.20 -37.92
C TYR A 202 7.09 -2.20 -38.44
N GLY A 203 6.63 -3.34 -38.91
CA GLY A 203 7.37 -4.25 -39.76
C GLY A 203 7.37 -3.80 -41.21
N ILE A 204 8.19 -4.44 -42.05
CA ILE A 204 8.29 -4.17 -43.47
C ILE A 204 8.43 -5.51 -44.21
N THR A 205 7.58 -5.78 -45.20
CA THR A 205 7.70 -6.95 -46.06
C THR A 205 8.85 -6.82 -47.04
N VAL A 206 9.26 -7.88 -47.70
CA VAL A 206 10.29 -7.83 -48.79
C VAL A 206 9.83 -6.96 -49.95
N GLN A 207 8.55 -6.72 -50.11
CA GLN A 207 7.96 -5.82 -51.15
C GLN A 207 7.84 -4.36 -50.67
N GLY A 208 8.33 -4.04 -49.44
CA GLY A 208 8.29 -2.67 -48.90
C GLY A 208 6.95 -2.27 -48.27
N ALA A 209 5.97 -3.15 -48.18
CA ALA A 209 4.72 -2.89 -47.50
C ALA A 209 4.90 -2.86 -45.99
N LYS A 210 4.30 -1.86 -45.33
CA LYS A 210 4.35 -1.74 -43.85
C LYS A 210 3.36 -2.71 -43.20
N ILE A 211 3.85 -3.48 -42.21
CA ILE A 211 3.06 -4.35 -41.36
C ILE A 211 2.79 -3.62 -40.05
N ARG A 212 1.51 -3.43 -39.72
CA ARG A 212 1.14 -2.75 -38.47
C ARG A 212 1.36 -3.67 -37.26
N PRO A 213 1.91 -3.15 -36.14
CA PRO A 213 1.91 -3.88 -34.89
C PRO A 213 0.47 -4.12 -34.38
N ARG A 214 0.32 -4.99 -33.39
CA ARG A 214 -0.96 -5.20 -32.72
C ARG A 214 -1.45 -3.89 -32.11
N GLN A 215 -2.73 -3.58 -32.28
CA GLN A 215 -3.36 -2.42 -31.65
C GLN A 215 -3.33 -2.57 -30.12
N VAL A 216 -2.82 -1.57 -29.42
CA VAL A 216 -2.71 -1.53 -27.95
C VAL A 216 -3.90 -0.81 -27.35
N LYS A 217 -4.26 -1.20 -26.11
CA LYS A 217 -5.36 -0.60 -25.35
C LYS A 217 -4.83 0.58 -24.52
N LYS A 218 -5.59 1.66 -24.48
CA LYS A 218 -5.37 2.81 -23.60
C LYS A 218 -6.02 2.55 -22.24
N ALA A 219 -5.38 3.02 -21.15
CA ALA A 219 -5.96 3.02 -19.83
C ALA A 219 -6.55 4.39 -19.50
N HIS A 220 -7.56 4.40 -18.65
CA HIS A 220 -8.17 5.61 -18.10
C HIS A 220 -8.22 5.50 -16.59
N LEU A 221 -8.01 6.62 -15.88
CA LEU A 221 -8.19 6.71 -14.45
C LEU A 221 -9.62 7.10 -14.14
N GLU A 222 -10.30 6.26 -13.34
CA GLU A 222 -11.62 6.56 -12.80
C GLU A 222 -11.50 6.90 -11.32
N PHE A 223 -12.19 7.95 -10.88
CA PHE A 223 -12.10 8.46 -9.51
C PHE A 223 -13.41 9.09 -9.06
N GLY A 224 -13.59 9.16 -7.74
CA GLY A 224 -14.72 9.81 -7.08
C GLY A 224 -14.32 11.13 -6.40
N HIS A 225 -14.87 11.39 -5.22
CA HIS A 225 -14.64 12.62 -4.47
C HIS A 225 -13.30 12.62 -3.72
N ASN A 226 -12.87 13.82 -3.32
CA ASN A 226 -11.61 14.09 -2.59
C ASN A 226 -10.34 13.70 -3.37
N ILE A 227 -10.41 13.68 -4.69
CA ILE A 227 -9.29 13.33 -5.57
C ILE A 227 -9.12 14.42 -6.61
N GLU A 228 -7.88 14.78 -6.88
CA GLU A 228 -7.46 15.65 -7.97
C GLU A 228 -6.78 14.83 -9.05
N ILE A 229 -7.15 15.09 -10.29
CA ILE A 229 -6.48 14.51 -11.46
C ILE A 229 -5.52 15.55 -12.05
N SER A 230 -4.32 15.11 -12.42
CA SER A 230 -3.32 15.98 -13.07
C SER A 230 -3.81 16.51 -14.43
N GLU A 231 -3.25 17.62 -14.91
CA GLU A 231 -3.60 18.24 -16.19
C GLU A 231 -3.46 17.27 -17.39
N ASP A 232 -2.44 16.41 -17.35
CA ASP A 232 -2.18 15.37 -18.35
C ASP A 232 -3.08 14.12 -18.18
N ARG A 233 -3.96 14.11 -17.18
CA ARG A 233 -4.88 13.03 -16.79
C ARG A 233 -4.21 11.68 -16.54
N LYS A 234 -2.94 11.70 -16.13
CA LYS A 234 -2.17 10.48 -15.88
C LYS A 234 -1.96 10.15 -14.41
N LYS A 235 -2.27 11.07 -13.49
CA LYS A 235 -2.02 10.89 -12.06
C LYS A 235 -3.23 11.30 -11.23
N LEU A 236 -3.49 10.55 -10.15
CA LEU A 236 -4.50 10.89 -9.13
C LEU A 236 -3.79 11.20 -7.83
N THR A 237 -4.16 12.33 -7.20
CA THR A 237 -3.66 12.76 -5.89
C THR A 237 -4.82 12.98 -4.93
N SER A 238 -4.59 12.77 -3.63
CA SER A 238 -5.59 13.03 -2.60
C SER A 238 -5.70 14.52 -2.30
N LEU A 239 -6.93 15.04 -2.16
CA LEU A 239 -7.22 16.41 -1.71
C LEU A 239 -7.30 16.54 -0.18
N VAL A 240 -7.46 15.43 0.54
CA VAL A 240 -7.65 15.37 1.99
C VAL A 240 -6.83 14.26 2.62
N ASP A 241 -6.62 14.33 3.93
CA ASP A 241 -6.16 13.17 4.71
C ASP A 241 -7.32 12.20 4.90
N GLY A 242 -7.09 10.89 4.75
CA GLY A 242 -8.19 9.95 4.84
C GLY A 242 -7.83 8.50 4.51
N HIS A 243 -8.85 7.73 4.17
CA HIS A 243 -8.75 6.35 3.71
C HIS A 243 -8.97 6.27 2.20
N VAL A 244 -8.00 5.71 1.47
CA VAL A 244 -8.14 5.45 0.05
C VAL A 244 -8.67 4.04 -0.21
N SER A 245 -9.62 3.92 -1.13
CA SER A 245 -10.20 2.64 -1.54
C SER A 245 -10.40 2.58 -3.05
N LEU A 246 -10.39 1.36 -3.59
CA LEU A 246 -10.73 1.05 -4.97
C LEU A 246 -12.08 0.32 -4.99
N VAL A 247 -13.13 0.96 -5.49
CA VAL A 247 -14.47 0.39 -5.57
C VAL A 247 -14.94 0.43 -7.02
N GLU A 248 -15.26 -0.72 -7.59
CA GLU A 248 -15.71 -0.86 -8.99
C GLU A 248 -14.76 -0.18 -10.00
N GLY A 249 -13.44 -0.25 -9.75
CA GLY A 249 -12.44 0.35 -10.63
C GLY A 249 -12.19 1.85 -10.41
N LYS A 250 -12.93 2.50 -9.51
CA LYS A 250 -12.80 3.92 -9.17
C LYS A 250 -12.06 4.11 -7.86
N VAL A 251 -11.14 5.07 -7.83
CA VAL A 251 -10.41 5.45 -6.62
C VAL A 251 -11.24 6.47 -5.84
N PHE A 252 -11.41 6.25 -4.55
CA PHE A 252 -12.10 7.17 -3.62
C PHE A 252 -11.20 7.48 -2.44
N VAL A 253 -11.33 8.69 -1.90
CA VAL A 253 -10.76 9.04 -0.59
C VAL A 253 -11.87 9.50 0.33
N SER A 254 -11.98 8.85 1.49
CA SER A 254 -12.95 9.18 2.53
C SER A 254 -12.23 9.70 3.78
N ASP A 255 -12.71 10.80 4.34
CA ASP A 255 -12.30 11.32 5.65
C ASP A 255 -13.04 10.63 6.82
N VAL A 256 -13.98 9.74 6.51
CA VAL A 256 -14.70 8.89 7.47
C VAL A 256 -14.46 7.41 7.14
N TYR A 257 -13.94 6.68 8.13
CA TYR A 257 -13.81 5.22 8.06
C TYR A 257 -15.04 4.56 8.69
N GLU A 258 -15.81 3.86 7.87
CA GLU A 258 -17.08 3.26 8.28
C GLU A 258 -16.96 1.74 8.40
N VAL A 259 -17.43 1.18 9.52
CA VAL A 259 -17.46 -0.27 9.78
C VAL A 259 -18.79 -0.67 10.41
N GLU A 260 -19.18 -1.94 10.21
CA GLU A 260 -20.39 -2.46 10.83
C GLU A 260 -20.20 -2.69 12.33
N ASN A 261 -19.19 -3.44 12.74
CA ASN A 261 -18.82 -3.68 14.14
C ASN A 261 -17.30 -3.61 14.30
N VAL A 262 -16.84 -3.47 15.55
CA VAL A 262 -15.43 -3.62 15.90
C VAL A 262 -15.28 -4.88 16.75
N ASP A 263 -14.78 -5.92 16.12
CA ASP A 263 -14.60 -7.26 16.66
C ASP A 263 -13.41 -7.98 16.00
N LEU A 264 -13.32 -9.30 16.14
CA LEU A 264 -12.24 -10.09 15.53
C LEU A 264 -12.18 -10.00 13.99
N SER A 265 -13.27 -9.63 13.34
CA SER A 265 -13.30 -9.48 11.87
C SER A 265 -12.77 -8.14 11.38
N THR A 266 -12.88 -7.11 12.21
CA THR A 266 -12.44 -5.73 11.90
C THR A 266 -11.08 -5.41 12.51
N GLY A 267 -10.80 -5.95 13.71
CA GLY A 267 -9.59 -5.64 14.49
C GLY A 267 -9.62 -4.26 15.12
N ASN A 268 -8.46 -3.82 15.62
CA ASN A 268 -8.27 -2.46 16.13
C ASN A 268 -8.27 -1.45 14.98
N ILE A 269 -8.77 -0.24 15.25
CA ILE A 269 -8.87 0.84 14.28
C ILE A 269 -7.96 1.99 14.72
N GLU A 270 -7.03 2.38 13.85
CA GLU A 270 -6.24 3.60 13.97
C GLU A 270 -6.41 4.41 12.69
N PHE A 271 -6.98 5.61 12.78
CA PHE A 271 -7.35 6.41 11.62
C PHE A 271 -7.22 7.91 11.90
N GLU A 272 -6.58 8.67 11.00
CA GLU A 272 -6.38 10.11 11.18
C GLU A 272 -7.66 10.95 11.04
N GLY A 273 -8.69 10.45 10.33
CA GLY A 273 -10.01 11.07 10.17
C GLY A 273 -11.03 10.62 11.22
N SER A 274 -12.31 10.67 10.87
CA SER A 274 -13.42 10.23 11.74
C SER A 274 -13.77 8.76 11.52
N VAL A 275 -14.20 8.08 12.59
CA VAL A 275 -14.62 6.67 12.55
C VAL A 275 -16.10 6.56 12.85
N GLN A 276 -16.83 5.81 12.03
CA GLN A 276 -18.23 5.50 12.21
C GLN A 276 -18.45 3.99 12.35
N VAL A 277 -18.98 3.56 13.49
CA VAL A 277 -19.37 2.17 13.77
C VAL A 277 -20.89 2.07 13.78
N ARG A 278 -21.48 1.34 12.83
CA ARG A 278 -22.94 1.17 12.73
C ARG A 278 -23.51 0.28 13.81
N GLY A 279 -22.73 -0.67 14.30
CA GLY A 279 -23.10 -1.62 15.34
C GLY A 279 -22.34 -1.42 16.64
N ASN A 280 -21.76 -2.48 17.18
CA ASN A 280 -21.17 -2.55 18.50
C ASN A 280 -19.64 -2.56 18.46
N VAL A 281 -19.02 -2.20 19.60
CA VAL A 281 -17.58 -2.38 19.83
C VAL A 281 -17.40 -3.41 20.94
N SER A 282 -16.75 -4.52 20.60
CA SER A 282 -16.51 -5.64 21.51
C SER A 282 -15.35 -5.36 22.48
N SER A 283 -15.28 -6.14 23.55
CA SER A 283 -14.27 -5.94 24.60
C SER A 283 -12.84 -6.24 24.11
N ASN A 284 -11.85 -5.50 24.67
CA ASN A 284 -10.43 -5.56 24.36
C ASN A 284 -10.02 -4.99 22.99
N PHE A 285 -10.94 -4.41 22.25
CA PHE A 285 -10.60 -3.68 21.02
C PHE A 285 -10.32 -2.21 21.30
N GLU A 286 -9.58 -1.61 20.37
CA GLU A 286 -9.14 -0.22 20.45
C GLU A 286 -9.55 0.54 19.19
N ILE A 287 -10.07 1.77 19.39
CA ILE A 287 -10.32 2.73 18.32
C ILE A 287 -9.56 4.00 18.65
N ARG A 288 -8.65 4.40 17.75
CA ARG A 288 -7.97 5.69 17.78
C ARG A 288 -8.31 6.47 16.53
N ALA A 289 -8.97 7.61 16.71
CA ALA A 289 -9.36 8.50 15.62
C ALA A 289 -8.78 9.91 15.85
N GLY A 290 -8.23 10.51 14.80
CA GLY A 290 -7.84 11.93 14.84
C GLY A 290 -9.04 12.86 14.85
N GLY A 291 -10.16 12.48 14.20
CA GLY A 291 -11.44 13.18 14.17
C GLY A 291 -12.44 12.68 15.21
N ASN A 292 -13.70 12.55 14.81
CA ASN A 292 -14.80 12.09 15.66
C ASN A 292 -14.95 10.57 15.64
N VAL A 293 -15.51 10.00 16.72
CA VAL A 293 -15.94 8.59 16.77
C VAL A 293 -17.43 8.54 17.03
N ILE A 294 -18.18 7.92 16.11
CA ILE A 294 -19.64 7.76 16.21
C ILE A 294 -19.97 6.27 16.24
N ILE A 295 -20.64 5.83 17.30
CA ILE A 295 -21.02 4.42 17.51
C ILE A 295 -22.53 4.34 17.72
N SER A 296 -23.22 3.62 16.83
CA SER A 296 -24.68 3.46 16.92
C SER A 296 -25.14 2.40 17.94
N GLY A 297 -24.25 1.49 18.29
CA GLY A 297 -24.50 0.38 19.21
C GLY A 297 -24.01 0.62 20.64
N VAL A 298 -23.59 -0.47 21.29
CA VAL A 298 -23.00 -0.52 22.63
C VAL A 298 -21.50 -0.72 22.56
N VAL A 299 -20.80 -0.13 23.53
CA VAL A 299 -19.36 -0.35 23.73
C VAL A 299 -19.16 -1.22 24.97
N GLU A 300 -18.43 -2.32 24.82
CA GLU A 300 -18.13 -3.25 25.91
C GLU A 300 -16.63 -3.31 26.17
N GLY A 301 -16.16 -2.86 27.35
CA GLY A 301 -14.79 -3.02 27.83
C GLY A 301 -13.68 -2.70 26.81
N ALA A 302 -13.90 -1.72 25.94
CA ALA A 302 -13.00 -1.28 24.88
C ALA A 302 -12.31 0.04 25.23
N CYS A 303 -11.24 0.38 24.50
CA CYS A 303 -10.54 1.65 24.59
C CYS A 303 -10.87 2.50 23.35
N ILE A 304 -11.43 3.71 23.55
CA ILE A 304 -11.79 4.61 22.47
C ILE A 304 -11.15 5.97 22.72
N GLU A 305 -10.28 6.39 21.82
CA GLU A 305 -9.64 7.70 21.83
C GLU A 305 -10.04 8.47 20.55
N ALA A 306 -10.50 9.71 20.71
CA ALA A 306 -10.86 10.61 19.62
C ALA A 306 -10.20 11.99 19.83
N GLY A 307 -9.60 12.55 18.78
CA GLY A 307 -9.16 13.95 18.80
C GLY A 307 -10.33 14.92 18.86
N GLY A 308 -11.47 14.57 18.26
CA GLY A 308 -12.75 15.29 18.29
C GLY A 308 -13.71 14.76 19.36
N ASN A 309 -14.97 14.54 18.96
CA ASN A 309 -16.06 14.09 19.83
C ASN A 309 -16.23 12.56 19.80
N ILE A 310 -16.73 11.99 20.90
CA ILE A 310 -17.20 10.61 20.96
C ILE A 310 -18.72 10.62 21.17
N ILE A 311 -19.46 9.98 20.27
CA ILE A 311 -20.92 9.84 20.34
C ILE A 311 -21.27 8.36 20.33
N ILE A 312 -21.88 7.87 21.41
CA ILE A 312 -22.33 6.48 21.54
C ILE A 312 -23.85 6.50 21.71
N ALA A 313 -24.58 6.13 20.66
CA ALA A 313 -26.03 6.25 20.65
C ALA A 313 -26.73 5.44 21.77
N ARG A 314 -26.17 4.30 22.15
CA ARG A 314 -26.62 3.54 23.31
C ARG A 314 -25.81 3.88 24.55
N GLY A 315 -24.63 3.33 24.72
CA GLY A 315 -23.80 3.64 25.87
C GLY A 315 -22.64 2.66 26.02
N MET A 316 -21.95 2.77 27.16
CA MET A 316 -20.78 1.93 27.44
C MET A 316 -20.94 1.17 28.74
N ASN A 317 -20.73 -0.16 28.66
CA ASN A 317 -20.38 -0.98 29.81
C ASN A 317 -18.86 -1.21 29.78
N GLY A 318 -18.11 -0.48 30.60
CA GLY A 318 -16.65 -0.52 30.60
C GLY A 318 -16.06 -1.79 31.20
N MET A 319 -16.82 -2.64 31.91
CA MET A 319 -16.32 -3.87 32.53
C MET A 319 -15.07 -3.63 33.41
N ALA A 320 -14.98 -2.48 34.06
CA ALA A 320 -13.86 -1.98 34.88
C ALA A 320 -12.52 -1.76 34.14
N LYS A 321 -12.48 -1.92 32.82
CA LYS A 321 -11.28 -1.72 31.97
C LYS A 321 -11.52 -0.76 30.79
N GLY A 322 -12.78 -0.45 30.47
CA GLY A 322 -13.14 0.40 29.35
C GLY A 322 -12.76 1.85 29.56
N ILE A 323 -12.23 2.48 28.51
CA ILE A 323 -11.73 3.86 28.50
C ILE A 323 -12.37 4.62 27.34
N LEU A 324 -12.89 5.81 27.63
CA LEU A 324 -13.29 6.80 26.64
C LEU A 324 -12.46 8.07 26.84
N LYS A 325 -11.78 8.53 25.80
CA LYS A 325 -11.01 9.76 25.85
C LYS A 325 -11.30 10.59 24.59
N ALA A 326 -11.89 11.76 24.77
CA ALA A 326 -12.19 12.70 23.71
C ALA A 326 -11.46 14.03 23.92
N GLY A 327 -10.86 14.59 22.86
CA GLY A 327 -10.39 15.97 22.87
C GLY A 327 -11.54 16.97 22.92
N GLY A 328 -12.72 16.61 22.39
CA GLY A 328 -13.96 17.35 22.43
C GLY A 328 -14.92 16.82 23.48
N ASN A 329 -16.19 16.59 23.07
CA ASN A 329 -17.30 16.22 23.92
C ASN A 329 -17.57 14.71 23.88
N ILE A 330 -18.19 14.20 24.95
CA ILE A 330 -18.68 12.81 25.01
C ILE A 330 -20.18 12.81 25.22
N VAL A 331 -20.91 12.12 24.34
CA VAL A 331 -22.33 11.91 24.44
C VAL A 331 -22.60 10.40 24.42
N ALA A 332 -23.26 9.90 25.50
CA ALA A 332 -23.58 8.49 25.62
C ALA A 332 -24.86 8.33 26.44
N LYS A 333 -25.69 7.32 26.14
CA LYS A 333 -26.92 7.12 26.92
C LYS A 333 -26.63 6.66 28.34
N PHE A 334 -25.65 5.77 28.54
CA PHE A 334 -25.20 5.35 29.86
C PHE A 334 -23.68 5.12 29.89
N LEU A 335 -23.07 5.30 31.05
CA LEU A 335 -21.68 5.03 31.35
C LEU A 335 -21.64 4.16 32.61
N GLU A 336 -21.19 2.93 32.47
CA GLU A 336 -21.12 1.94 33.54
C GLU A 336 -19.73 1.33 33.63
N ASN A 337 -19.17 1.27 34.84
CA ASN A 337 -17.84 0.66 35.14
C ASN A 337 -16.73 1.12 34.17
N ALA A 338 -16.71 2.40 33.82
CA ALA A 338 -15.84 2.98 32.79
C ALA A 338 -14.99 4.13 33.32
N THR A 339 -13.87 4.39 32.65
CA THR A 339 -13.06 5.61 32.82
C THR A 339 -13.28 6.51 31.61
N VAL A 340 -13.76 7.73 31.85
CA VAL A 340 -14.21 8.66 30.81
C VAL A 340 -13.54 10.01 31.00
N SER A 341 -12.92 10.55 29.95
CA SER A 341 -12.28 11.88 29.94
C SER A 341 -12.71 12.65 28.70
N ALA A 342 -13.28 13.85 28.90
CA ALA A 342 -13.67 14.77 27.83
C ALA A 342 -12.96 16.12 28.00
N GLY A 343 -12.34 16.63 26.94
CA GLY A 343 -11.80 17.98 26.89
C GLY A 343 -12.87 19.08 26.85
N GLY A 344 -14.12 18.71 26.55
CA GLY A 344 -15.31 19.56 26.61
C GLY A 344 -16.28 19.10 27.69
N TYR A 345 -17.54 18.82 27.30
CA TYR A 345 -18.60 18.36 28.21
C TYR A 345 -18.88 16.86 28.05
N VAL A 346 -19.53 16.29 29.09
CA VAL A 346 -20.12 14.94 29.05
C VAL A 346 -21.63 15.06 29.19
N ASN A 347 -22.39 14.47 28.26
CA ASN A 347 -23.83 14.37 28.32
C ASN A 347 -24.27 12.90 28.32
N THR A 348 -25.04 12.50 29.36
CA THR A 348 -25.48 11.10 29.52
C THR A 348 -26.81 11.04 30.30
N GLU A 349 -27.52 9.89 30.23
CA GLU A 349 -28.69 9.66 31.07
C GLU A 349 -28.35 8.99 32.42
N SER A 350 -27.19 8.31 32.51
CA SER A 350 -26.77 7.68 33.76
C SER A 350 -25.28 7.41 33.84
N ILE A 351 -24.73 7.55 35.05
CA ILE A 351 -23.35 7.20 35.40
C ILE A 351 -23.41 6.23 36.58
N LEU A 352 -22.81 5.03 36.38
CA LEU A 352 -22.79 3.98 37.37
C LEU A 352 -21.37 3.46 37.58
N HIS A 353 -20.88 3.52 38.83
CA HIS A 353 -19.55 3.01 39.23
C HIS A 353 -18.40 3.42 38.29
N SER A 354 -18.46 4.65 37.80
CA SER A 354 -17.52 5.15 36.76
C SER A 354 -16.71 6.33 37.25
N ASN A 355 -15.52 6.49 36.66
CA ASN A 355 -14.68 7.67 36.82
C ASN A 355 -14.88 8.57 35.59
N VAL A 356 -15.60 9.67 35.73
CA VAL A 356 -15.96 10.56 34.63
C VAL A 356 -15.37 11.96 34.89
N THR A 357 -14.66 12.46 33.91
CA THR A 357 -13.99 13.77 33.96
C THR A 357 -14.39 14.58 32.73
N ALA A 358 -14.77 15.85 32.92
CA ALA A 358 -15.05 16.81 31.86
C ALA A 358 -14.40 18.17 32.18
N SER A 359 -13.78 18.80 31.21
CA SER A 359 -13.15 20.10 31.44
C SER A 359 -14.17 21.22 31.68
N THR A 360 -15.38 21.11 31.16
CA THR A 360 -16.43 22.11 31.35
C THR A 360 -17.55 21.62 32.24
N GLU A 361 -18.51 20.85 31.75
CA GLU A 361 -19.67 20.44 32.49
C GLU A 361 -20.08 18.98 32.25
N ILE A 362 -20.79 18.40 33.22
CA ILE A 362 -21.39 17.08 33.12
C ILE A 362 -22.88 17.21 33.30
N GLN A 363 -23.63 16.82 32.28
CA GLN A 363 -25.09 16.83 32.28
C GLN A 363 -25.62 15.40 32.31
N VAL A 364 -26.29 15.01 33.39
CA VAL A 364 -26.92 13.70 33.54
C VAL A 364 -28.42 13.89 33.50
N THR A 365 -28.93 13.95 32.27
CA THR A 365 -30.35 14.27 31.98
C THR A 365 -31.06 13.02 31.48
N GLY A 366 -32.38 13.05 31.40
CA GLY A 366 -33.19 11.95 30.90
C GLY A 366 -34.23 11.47 31.94
N LYS A 367 -34.97 10.41 31.62
CA LYS A 367 -36.13 9.98 32.43
C LYS A 367 -35.72 9.60 33.85
N ARG A 368 -34.57 8.98 34.05
CA ARG A 368 -34.03 8.60 35.38
C ARG A 368 -32.95 9.55 35.87
N GLY A 369 -31.98 9.97 35.03
CA GLY A 369 -30.96 10.97 35.31
C GLY A 369 -30.20 10.75 36.62
N PHE A 370 -29.34 9.70 36.74
CA PHE A 370 -28.70 9.40 38.01
C PHE A 370 -27.19 9.23 37.93
N ILE A 371 -26.51 9.58 39.01
CA ILE A 371 -25.11 9.28 39.27
C ILE A 371 -25.03 8.42 40.53
N THR A 372 -24.50 7.23 40.45
CA THR A 372 -24.36 6.31 41.58
C THR A 372 -23.00 5.62 41.58
N GLY A 373 -22.24 5.80 42.65
CA GLY A 373 -20.88 5.25 42.80
C GLY A 373 -19.85 5.90 41.86
N GLY A 374 -18.60 5.75 42.22
CA GLY A 374 -17.47 6.28 41.44
C GLY A 374 -17.16 7.75 41.72
N HIS A 375 -16.39 8.38 40.82
CA HIS A 375 -15.89 9.74 40.94
C HIS A 375 -16.18 10.57 39.70
N VAL A 376 -17.00 11.61 39.80
CA VAL A 376 -17.47 12.44 38.69
C VAL A 376 -16.96 13.86 38.88
N ARG A 377 -16.19 14.38 37.95
CA ARG A 377 -15.51 15.68 38.02
C ARG A 377 -15.85 16.56 36.81
N ALA A 378 -16.18 17.81 37.08
CA ALA A 378 -16.37 18.82 36.04
C ALA A 378 -15.69 20.14 36.42
N GLY A 379 -15.15 20.85 35.42
CA GLY A 379 -14.54 22.15 35.67
C GLY A 379 -15.51 23.19 36.21
N GLN A 380 -16.74 23.20 35.73
CA GLN A 380 -17.69 24.25 36.03
C GLN A 380 -18.96 23.73 36.76
N ARG A 381 -19.65 22.75 36.19
CA ARG A 381 -20.98 22.38 36.66
C ARG A 381 -21.28 20.88 36.46
N ILE A 382 -21.95 20.30 37.46
CA ILE A 382 -22.60 18.99 37.34
C ILE A 382 -24.10 19.18 37.53
N GLU A 383 -24.88 18.74 36.54
CA GLU A 383 -26.33 18.75 36.61
C GLU A 383 -26.87 17.33 36.55
N VAL A 384 -27.68 16.94 37.54
CA VAL A 384 -28.21 15.58 37.66
C VAL A 384 -29.59 15.61 38.28
N LYS A 385 -30.40 14.58 38.03
CA LYS A 385 -31.70 14.41 38.69
C LYS A 385 -31.54 13.72 40.05
N THR A 386 -30.83 12.60 40.08
CA THR A 386 -30.64 11.82 41.33
C THR A 386 -29.13 11.59 41.56
N LEU A 387 -28.67 11.90 42.78
CA LEU A 387 -27.25 11.79 43.16
C LEU A 387 -27.11 10.84 44.35
N GLY A 388 -26.30 9.78 44.17
CA GLY A 388 -26.13 8.69 45.12
C GLY A 388 -27.22 7.63 45.00
N ALA A 389 -27.35 6.79 45.99
CA ALA A 389 -28.35 5.72 46.08
C ALA A 389 -28.78 5.49 47.52
N THR A 390 -30.00 4.99 47.71
CA THR A 390 -30.59 4.66 49.04
C THR A 390 -29.74 3.66 49.84
N LEU A 391 -29.00 2.77 49.14
CA LEU A 391 -28.10 1.81 49.77
C LEU A 391 -26.72 2.40 50.15
N GLY A 392 -26.51 3.71 49.98
CA GLY A 392 -25.29 4.40 50.39
C GLY A 392 -24.05 4.09 49.58
N ALA A 393 -24.16 3.84 48.26
CA ALA A 393 -23.01 3.65 47.40
C ALA A 393 -22.07 4.88 47.44
N PRO A 394 -20.77 4.73 47.74
CA PRO A 394 -19.82 5.85 47.79
C PRO A 394 -19.77 6.60 46.45
N THR A 395 -20.31 7.82 46.47
CA THR A 395 -20.40 8.66 45.26
C THR A 395 -19.69 9.99 45.55
N VAL A 396 -18.73 10.32 44.72
CA VAL A 396 -17.98 11.59 44.84
C VAL A 396 -18.23 12.44 43.60
N VAL A 397 -18.68 13.68 43.82
CA VAL A 397 -18.83 14.68 42.77
C VAL A 397 -17.99 15.89 43.08
N GLU A 398 -17.25 16.39 42.07
CA GLU A 398 -16.29 17.47 42.22
C GLU A 398 -16.48 18.51 41.11
N VAL A 399 -16.53 19.80 41.49
CA VAL A 399 -16.58 20.92 40.54
C VAL A 399 -15.70 22.09 40.98
N GLY A 400 -15.42 23.02 40.06
CA GLY A 400 -14.74 24.28 40.37
C GLY A 400 -13.25 24.28 40.16
N VAL A 401 -12.69 23.18 39.71
CA VAL A 401 -11.27 23.08 39.28
C VAL A 401 -11.21 22.35 37.97
N ASP A 402 -10.47 22.88 37.02
CA ASP A 402 -10.19 22.18 35.77
C ASP A 402 -9.50 20.84 36.08
N PRO A 403 -10.09 19.70 35.71
CA PRO A 403 -9.56 18.40 36.07
C PRO A 403 -8.18 18.10 35.47
N GLU A 404 -7.86 18.60 34.27
CA GLU A 404 -6.54 18.43 33.66
C GLU A 404 -5.46 19.20 34.43
N LYS A 405 -5.75 20.45 34.77
CA LYS A 405 -4.87 21.26 35.60
C LYS A 405 -4.66 20.67 36.99
N LYS A 406 -5.70 20.11 37.57
CA LYS A 406 -5.62 19.39 38.85
C LYS A 406 -4.75 18.13 38.74
N ALA A 407 -4.90 17.36 37.68
CA ALA A 407 -4.07 16.20 37.41
C ALA A 407 -2.59 16.59 37.23
N GLU A 408 -2.31 17.67 36.48
CA GLU A 408 -0.96 18.23 36.31
C GLU A 408 -0.37 18.65 37.68
N TYR A 409 -1.14 19.35 38.50
CA TYR A 409 -0.74 19.78 39.84
C TYR A 409 -0.36 18.58 40.74
N MET A 410 -1.19 17.54 40.78
CA MET A 410 -0.93 16.34 41.56
C MET A 410 0.31 15.58 41.07
N LYS A 411 0.54 15.53 39.77
CA LYS A 411 1.72 14.94 39.16
C LYS A 411 2.98 15.73 39.56
N LEU A 412 2.95 17.05 39.44
CA LEU A 412 4.05 17.92 39.86
C LEU A 412 4.37 17.77 41.35
N GLN A 413 3.35 17.70 42.20
CA GLN A 413 3.51 17.50 43.64
C GLN A 413 4.27 16.18 43.95
N LYS A 414 3.92 15.10 43.26
CA LYS A 414 4.61 13.81 43.39
C LYS A 414 6.06 13.89 42.94
N GLU A 415 6.30 14.47 41.76
CA GLU A 415 7.65 14.64 41.20
C GLU A 415 8.53 15.54 42.10
N ILE A 416 7.98 16.62 42.63
CA ILE A 416 8.66 17.49 43.62
C ILE A 416 9.06 16.71 44.87
N SER A 417 8.14 15.90 45.39
CA SER A 417 8.41 15.02 46.57
C SER A 417 9.56 14.06 46.31
N GLU A 418 9.63 13.45 45.12
CA GLU A 418 10.72 12.56 44.73
C GLU A 418 12.05 13.32 44.58
N ILE A 419 12.05 14.48 43.94
CA ILE A 419 13.23 15.35 43.80
C ILE A 419 13.79 15.77 45.18
N VAL A 420 12.90 16.16 46.09
CA VAL A 420 13.29 16.57 47.47
C VAL A 420 13.91 15.40 48.21
N LYS A 421 13.36 14.17 48.06
CA LYS A 421 13.98 12.95 48.66
C LYS A 421 15.37 12.71 48.09
N ASN A 422 15.56 12.85 46.79
CA ASN A 422 16.86 12.67 46.12
C ASN A 422 17.87 13.70 46.56
N ILE A 423 17.50 15.00 46.64
CA ILE A 423 18.37 16.06 47.13
C ILE A 423 18.76 15.76 48.59
N ARG A 424 17.83 15.38 49.47
CA ARG A 424 18.09 15.01 50.87
C ARG A 424 19.04 13.82 51.02
N SER A 425 19.07 12.88 50.11
CA SER A 425 20.01 11.77 50.15
C SER A 425 21.42 12.14 49.69
N ILE A 426 21.54 13.03 48.70
CA ILE A 426 22.82 13.45 48.14
C ILE A 426 23.51 14.52 49.02
N GLN A 427 22.75 15.42 49.63
CA GLN A 427 23.25 16.56 50.42
C GLN A 427 24.22 16.18 51.55
N PRO A 428 23.93 15.18 52.44
CA PRO A 428 24.85 14.76 53.50
C PRO A 428 26.13 14.13 52.96
N ILE A 429 26.04 13.45 51.82
CA ILE A 429 27.21 12.85 51.17
C ILE A 429 28.17 13.96 50.73
N LEU A 430 27.68 14.95 50.01
CA LEU A 430 28.51 16.11 49.59
C LEU A 430 29.02 16.92 50.74
N ALA A 431 28.24 17.10 51.83
CA ALA A 431 28.66 17.79 53.03
C ALA A 431 29.84 17.05 53.73
N SER A 432 29.76 15.71 53.88
CA SER A 432 30.85 14.89 54.40
C SER A 432 32.13 14.99 53.58
N PHE A 433 32.02 15.00 52.25
CA PHE A 433 33.19 15.19 51.40
C PHE A 433 33.78 16.60 51.51
N THR A 434 32.96 17.62 51.65
CA THR A 434 33.42 19.01 51.86
C THR A 434 34.17 19.11 53.19
N GLU A 435 33.66 18.50 54.26
CA GLU A 435 34.33 18.50 55.58
C GLU A 435 35.67 17.79 55.52
N LYS A 436 35.74 16.61 54.88
CA LYS A 436 37.00 15.84 54.67
C LYS A 436 38.03 16.66 53.88
N LYS A 437 37.57 17.38 52.82
CA LYS A 437 38.43 18.27 52.05
C LYS A 437 39.01 19.40 52.89
N ASN A 438 38.21 19.99 53.76
CA ASN A 438 38.64 21.07 54.66
C ASN A 438 39.64 20.55 55.73
N ARG A 439 39.58 19.25 56.05
CA ARG A 439 40.55 18.56 56.96
C ARG A 439 41.83 18.10 56.25
N GLY A 440 42.03 18.43 54.98
CA GLY A 440 43.23 18.13 54.20
C GLY A 440 43.32 16.67 53.70
N VAL A 441 42.23 15.91 53.70
CA VAL A 441 42.21 14.53 53.22
C VAL A 441 42.32 14.50 51.67
N ARG A 442 43.28 13.72 51.14
CA ARG A 442 43.42 13.52 49.67
C ARG A 442 42.42 12.49 49.21
N PHE A 443 41.68 12.79 48.11
CA PHE A 443 40.72 11.87 47.50
C PHE A 443 41.35 11.11 46.33
N THR A 444 40.90 9.91 46.10
CA THR A 444 41.22 9.11 44.88
C THR A 444 40.53 9.70 43.64
N PRO A 445 41.03 9.45 42.43
CA PRO A 445 40.39 9.91 41.20
C PRO A 445 38.92 9.46 41.10
N ASP A 446 38.59 8.27 41.54
CA ASP A 446 37.19 7.73 41.51
C ASP A 446 36.28 8.49 42.48
N GLN A 447 36.79 8.83 43.67
CA GLN A 447 36.07 9.64 44.65
C GLN A 447 35.82 11.07 44.11
N LEU A 448 36.81 11.67 43.44
CA LEU A 448 36.65 12.99 42.81
C LEU A 448 35.58 12.95 41.69
N ASN A 449 35.57 11.91 40.85
CA ASN A 449 34.55 11.75 39.84
C ASN A 449 33.17 11.54 40.46
N TYR A 450 33.04 10.75 41.50
CA TYR A 450 31.79 10.56 42.24
C TYR A 450 31.27 11.88 42.83
N ILE A 451 32.12 12.67 43.47
CA ILE A 451 31.77 13.98 44.02
C ILE A 451 31.29 14.93 42.91
N ARG A 452 32.03 14.96 41.78
CA ARG A 452 31.66 15.82 40.64
C ARG A 452 30.29 15.44 40.09
N ASN A 453 30.05 14.14 39.86
CA ASN A 453 28.78 13.64 39.34
C ASN A 453 27.63 13.92 40.33
N SER A 454 27.85 13.68 41.62
CA SER A 454 26.86 13.95 42.67
C SER A 454 26.53 15.42 42.78
N ALA A 455 27.53 16.29 42.67
CA ALA A 455 27.33 17.78 42.67
C ALA A 455 26.56 18.24 41.44
N ALA A 456 26.92 17.75 40.25
CA ALA A 456 26.21 18.05 39.02
C ALA A 456 24.73 17.55 39.04
N THR A 457 24.51 16.33 39.57
CA THR A 457 23.16 15.78 39.78
C THR A 457 22.34 16.64 40.72
N MET A 458 22.94 17.08 41.85
CA MET A 458 22.27 17.94 42.82
C MET A 458 21.90 19.32 42.23
N GLU A 459 22.77 19.88 41.41
CA GLU A 459 22.51 21.18 40.75
C GLU A 459 21.35 21.03 39.72
N THR A 460 21.36 19.98 38.90
CA THR A 460 20.28 19.66 37.96
C THR A 460 18.97 19.45 38.71
N GLN A 461 18.97 18.70 39.80
CA GLN A 461 17.79 18.45 40.64
C GLN A 461 17.25 19.75 41.26
N LYS A 462 18.11 20.64 41.74
CA LYS A 462 17.70 21.94 42.28
C LYS A 462 17.07 22.82 41.22
N LYS A 463 17.62 22.87 40.01
CA LYS A 463 17.05 23.62 38.90
C LYS A 463 15.66 23.07 38.51
N SER A 464 15.54 21.77 38.35
CA SER A 464 14.25 21.11 38.08
C SER A 464 13.21 21.34 39.18
N LEU A 465 13.66 21.36 40.45
CA LEU A 465 12.79 21.68 41.59
C LEU A 465 12.26 23.13 41.52
N ALA A 466 13.10 24.09 41.16
CA ALA A 466 12.68 25.47 41.04
C ALA A 466 11.68 25.67 39.89
N GLU A 467 11.93 25.05 38.73
CA GLU A 467 11.04 25.11 37.57
C GLU A 467 9.67 24.49 37.91
N LYS A 468 9.65 23.29 38.54
CA LYS A 468 8.41 22.61 38.92
C LYS A 468 7.63 23.36 40.00
N ASN A 469 8.31 23.97 40.98
CA ASN A 469 7.67 24.81 41.99
C ASN A 469 7.04 26.05 41.36
N ALA A 470 7.73 26.72 40.42
CA ALA A 470 7.16 27.86 39.71
C ALA A 470 5.89 27.46 38.95
N ARG A 471 5.94 26.36 38.21
CA ARG A 471 4.76 25.86 37.47
C ARG A 471 3.61 25.44 38.41
N MET A 472 3.93 24.84 39.56
CA MET A 472 2.93 24.50 40.58
C MET A 472 2.27 25.76 41.16
N GLN A 473 3.03 26.86 41.39
CA GLN A 473 2.48 28.12 41.84
C GLN A 473 1.57 28.78 40.79
N GLU A 474 1.96 28.77 39.53
CA GLU A 474 1.10 29.21 38.43
C GLU A 474 -0.23 28.50 38.43
N LEU A 475 -0.22 27.15 38.45
CA LEU A 475 -1.43 26.33 38.51
C LEU A 475 -2.26 26.65 39.75
N GLN A 476 -1.63 26.90 40.88
CA GLN A 476 -2.34 27.25 42.12
C GLN A 476 -3.03 28.60 42.04
N MET A 477 -2.48 29.58 41.32
CA MET A 477 -3.15 30.84 41.02
C MET A 477 -4.33 30.68 40.05
N GLU A 478 -4.22 29.73 39.13
CA GLU A 478 -5.31 29.39 38.18
C GLU A 478 -6.45 28.60 38.82
N PHE A 479 -6.23 28.00 39.99
CA PHE A 479 -7.27 27.26 40.76
C PHE A 479 -8.26 28.18 41.50
N ASN A 480 -8.25 29.47 41.24
CA ASN A 480 -9.27 30.35 41.79
C ASN A 480 -10.65 29.82 41.35
N PRO A 481 -11.52 29.43 42.29
CA PRO A 481 -12.83 28.87 41.95
C PRO A 481 -13.57 29.88 41.09
N GLN A 482 -13.96 29.47 39.89
CA GLN A 482 -14.88 30.27 39.09
C GLN A 482 -16.11 30.55 39.97
N GLU A 483 -16.48 31.81 40.12
CA GLU A 483 -17.59 32.26 41.00
C GLU A 483 -18.96 31.57 40.79
N LYS A 484 -19.04 30.61 39.83
CA LYS A 484 -20.27 29.92 39.41
C LYS A 484 -20.17 28.39 39.46
N ALA A 485 -19.16 27.80 40.09
CA ALA A 485 -19.08 26.34 40.17
C ALA A 485 -20.20 25.80 41.07
N ALA A 486 -21.01 24.87 40.55
CA ALA A 486 -22.16 24.34 41.27
C ALA A 486 -22.48 22.89 40.91
N VAL A 487 -23.01 22.15 41.87
CA VAL A 487 -23.68 20.87 41.63
C VAL A 487 -25.18 21.09 41.76
N ILE A 488 -25.92 20.85 40.69
CA ILE A 488 -27.37 21.09 40.61
C ILE A 488 -28.10 19.74 40.61
N VAL A 489 -28.98 19.51 41.60
CA VAL A 489 -29.73 18.27 41.72
C VAL A 489 -31.22 18.57 41.62
N LYS A 490 -31.83 18.19 40.48
CA LYS A 490 -33.26 18.43 40.18
C LYS A 490 -34.22 17.38 40.76
N GLY A 491 -33.74 16.53 41.65
CA GLY A 491 -34.50 15.49 42.34
C GLY A 491 -33.88 15.25 43.71
N GLU A 492 -33.34 14.05 43.96
CA GLU A 492 -32.88 13.63 45.28
C GLU A 492 -31.35 13.45 45.37
N VAL A 493 -30.78 13.83 46.52
CA VAL A 493 -29.41 13.51 46.91
C VAL A 493 -29.44 12.58 48.11
N TYR A 494 -28.80 11.45 48.02
CA TYR A 494 -28.78 10.46 49.09
C TYR A 494 -27.54 10.53 49.99
N PRO A 495 -27.64 10.09 51.24
CA PRO A 495 -26.49 9.93 52.15
C PRO A 495 -25.40 9.02 51.56
N GLY A 496 -24.16 9.26 51.96
CA GLY A 496 -22.99 8.58 51.40
C GLY A 496 -22.36 9.29 50.18
N THR A 497 -23.00 10.38 49.74
CA THR A 497 -22.45 11.25 48.68
C THR A 497 -21.51 12.29 49.28
N THR A 498 -20.34 12.49 48.63
CA THR A 498 -19.41 13.57 48.92
C THR A 498 -19.43 14.59 47.79
N ILE A 499 -19.65 15.85 48.13
CA ILE A 499 -19.66 16.99 47.18
C ILE A 499 -18.46 17.87 47.46
N ILE A 500 -17.62 18.10 46.43
CA ILE A 500 -16.41 18.90 46.50
C ILE A 500 -16.56 20.09 45.56
N ILE A 501 -16.35 21.31 46.07
CA ILE A 501 -16.37 22.54 45.28
C ILE A 501 -15.08 23.30 45.54
N GLY A 502 -14.16 23.27 44.57
CA GLY A 502 -12.82 23.84 44.76
C GLY A 502 -12.02 23.06 45.80
N ASP A 503 -11.70 23.73 46.92
CA ASP A 503 -10.93 23.20 48.05
C ASP A 503 -11.83 22.75 49.23
N SER A 504 -13.14 22.98 49.15
CA SER A 504 -14.11 22.68 50.20
C SER A 504 -14.94 21.42 49.89
N SER A 505 -15.25 20.65 50.91
CA SER A 505 -16.01 19.41 50.76
C SER A 505 -17.13 19.30 51.78
N MET A 506 -18.21 18.66 51.36
CA MET A 506 -19.39 18.34 52.20
C MET A 506 -19.75 16.87 52.02
N GLN A 507 -19.86 16.14 53.13
CA GLN A 507 -20.45 14.80 53.14
C GLN A 507 -21.93 14.92 53.40
N VAL A 508 -22.78 14.40 52.50
CA VAL A 508 -24.21 14.38 52.61
C VAL A 508 -24.63 13.35 53.66
N LYS A 509 -25.24 13.84 54.77
CA LYS A 509 -25.70 13.01 55.91
C LYS A 509 -27.20 12.77 55.87
N ASN A 510 -27.97 13.69 55.30
CA ASN A 510 -29.41 13.64 55.16
C ASN A 510 -29.80 13.73 53.69
N THR A 511 -30.96 13.21 53.31
CA THR A 511 -31.49 13.37 51.95
C THR A 511 -31.86 14.84 51.69
N TYR A 512 -31.42 15.39 50.57
CA TYR A 512 -31.82 16.70 50.04
C TYR A 512 -32.67 16.50 48.79
N GLN A 513 -33.57 17.43 48.54
CA GLN A 513 -34.40 17.42 47.32
C GLN A 513 -34.36 18.80 46.66
N TYR A 514 -34.35 18.85 45.32
CA TYR A 514 -34.38 20.08 44.52
C TYR A 514 -33.41 21.14 45.04
N CYS A 515 -32.12 20.82 45.06
CA CYS A 515 -31.09 21.64 45.67
C CYS A 515 -29.93 21.91 44.75
N ARG A 516 -29.25 23.03 45.03
CA ARG A 516 -28.03 23.46 44.42
C ARG A 516 -26.95 23.55 45.50
N PHE A 517 -25.83 22.95 45.26
CA PHE A 517 -24.66 23.04 46.12
C PHE A 517 -23.68 24.04 45.51
N GLU A 518 -23.31 25.03 46.34
CA GLU A 518 -22.38 26.11 45.99
C GLU A 518 -21.43 26.38 47.16
N ARG A 519 -20.29 27.01 46.83
CA ARG A 519 -19.40 27.50 47.88
C ARG A 519 -19.86 28.87 48.35
N ILE A 520 -20.25 28.99 49.63
CA ILE A 520 -20.70 30.22 50.28
C ILE A 520 -19.87 30.38 51.56
N ASP A 521 -19.20 31.50 51.72
CA ASP A 521 -18.35 31.81 52.89
C ASP A 521 -17.25 30.77 53.16
N GLY A 522 -16.73 30.13 52.10
CA GLY A 522 -15.67 29.13 52.22
C GLY A 522 -16.15 27.71 52.37
N ASP A 523 -17.42 27.45 52.67
CA ASP A 523 -17.99 26.12 52.87
C ASP A 523 -18.95 25.73 51.75
N VAL A 524 -19.11 24.44 51.52
CA VAL A 524 -20.14 23.91 50.61
C VAL A 524 -21.50 23.94 51.32
N LYS A 525 -22.44 24.72 50.78
CA LYS A 525 -23.81 24.87 51.32
C LYS A 525 -24.84 24.42 50.30
N ALA A 526 -25.94 23.81 50.76
CA ALA A 526 -27.08 23.47 49.93
C ALA A 526 -28.08 24.63 49.97
N THR A 527 -28.52 25.09 48.80
CA THR A 527 -29.59 26.08 48.60
C THR A 527 -30.72 25.47 47.78
N ALA A 528 -31.96 25.94 47.90
CA ALA A 528 -33.06 25.49 47.06
C ALA A 528 -32.87 26.04 45.62
N ILE A 529 -33.33 25.27 44.61
CA ILE A 529 -33.33 25.67 43.20
C ILE A 529 -34.54 26.56 42.93
#